data_e6b89ff0b0ad3d17c41ecc9a1936f8b6
#
_entry.id   e6b89ff0b0ad3d17c41ecc9a1936f8b6
#
_cell.length_a   1.000
_cell.length_b   1.000
_cell.length_c   1.000
_cell.angle_alpha   90.00
_cell.angle_beta   90.00
_cell.angle_gamma   90.00
#
_symmetry.space_group_name_H-M   'P 1'
#
loop_
_entity.id
_entity.type
_entity.pdbx_description
1 polymer ?
#
loop_
_entity_poly.entity_id
_entity_poly.type
_entity_poly.pdbx_seq_one_letter_code
_entity_poly.pdbx_strand_id
1 'polypeptide(L)'
;MTVFNLLLLGERGVGKTTFINSLINYFRYVNIDAAFMSTAIMAAPMTISIIDANNREVSLPLNANVDGIYNVKTNTRTKEYLVPIHGHQLRLIDSPGFDMSKNEQNRFKNIFQQLGHLPELHAVCFFLRSSDLQTVSV
;
A
#
# COMPACT_ATOMS: atom_id res chain seq x y z
N MET A 1 -17.71 13.70 -9.12
CA MET A 1 -17.06 12.72 -8.21
C MET A 1 -15.60 13.13 -8.04
N THR A 2 -15.18 13.42 -6.81
CA THR A 2 -13.80 13.89 -6.51
C THR A 2 -12.87 12.68 -6.36
N VAL A 3 -11.65 12.79 -6.89
CA VAL A 3 -10.60 11.80 -6.71
C VAL A 3 -9.53 12.37 -5.78
N PHE A 4 -9.32 11.74 -4.63
CA PHE A 4 -8.26 12.11 -3.69
C PHE A 4 -7.01 11.28 -3.98
N ASN A 5 -5.90 11.93 -4.28
CA ASN A 5 -4.63 11.29 -4.61
C ASN A 5 -3.74 11.21 -3.37
N LEU A 6 -3.39 9.99 -2.95
CA LEU A 6 -2.58 9.68 -1.79
C LEU A 6 -1.34 8.91 -2.21
N LEU A 7 -0.16 9.48 -1.99
CA LEU A 7 1.12 8.83 -2.27
C LEU A 7 1.63 8.09 -1.04
N LEU A 8 2.00 6.82 -1.20
CA LEU A 8 2.59 5.99 -0.17
C LEU A 8 4.09 5.88 -0.39
N LEU A 9 4.88 6.40 0.54
CA LEU A 9 6.34 6.36 0.53
C LEU A 9 6.85 5.54 1.72
N GLY A 10 7.98 4.91 1.57
CA GLY A 10 8.66 4.20 2.65
C GLY A 10 9.57 3.10 2.14
N GLU A 11 10.37 2.55 3.04
CA GLU A 11 11.29 1.48 2.73
C GLU A 11 10.60 0.22 2.18
N ARG A 12 11.40 -0.63 1.57
CA ARG A 12 10.94 -1.97 1.18
C ARG A 12 10.60 -2.77 2.44
N GLY A 13 9.44 -3.44 2.43
CA GLY A 13 8.99 -4.28 3.55
C GLY A 13 8.45 -3.52 4.76
N VAL A 14 8.25 -2.20 4.68
CA VAL A 14 7.72 -1.39 5.79
C VAL A 14 6.21 -1.54 6.00
N GLY A 15 5.50 -2.26 5.13
CA GLY A 15 4.07 -2.54 5.27
C GLY A 15 3.13 -1.73 4.36
N LYS A 16 3.63 -1.04 3.32
CA LYS A 16 2.78 -0.28 2.38
C LYS A 16 1.69 -1.13 1.74
N THR A 17 2.05 -2.30 1.22
CA THR A 17 1.09 -3.26 0.61
C THR A 17 0.06 -3.76 1.61
N THR A 18 0.48 -4.04 2.83
CA THR A 18 -0.43 -4.43 3.92
C THR A 18 -1.43 -3.32 4.21
N PHE A 19 -0.96 -2.07 4.27
CA PHE A 19 -1.81 -0.91 4.48
C PHE A 19 -2.84 -0.75 3.36
N ILE A 20 -2.46 -0.90 2.08
CA ILE A 20 -3.37 -0.83 0.93
C ILE A 20 -4.52 -1.84 1.10
N ASN A 21 -4.17 -3.11 1.33
CA ASN A 21 -5.17 -4.16 1.51
C ASN A 21 -6.06 -3.92 2.73
N SER A 22 -5.50 -3.47 3.84
CA SER A 22 -6.25 -3.14 5.05
C SER A 22 -7.22 -1.99 4.83
N LEU A 23 -6.78 -0.93 4.16
CA LEU A 23 -7.60 0.24 3.89
C LEU A 23 -8.77 -0.08 2.96
N ILE A 24 -8.53 -0.89 1.92
CA ILE A 24 -9.58 -1.36 1.00
C ILE A 24 -10.64 -2.17 1.75
N ASN A 25 -10.24 -3.10 2.61
CA ASN A 25 -11.17 -3.89 3.41
C ASN A 25 -11.93 -3.00 4.41
N TYR A 26 -11.27 -2.03 5.02
CA TYR A 26 -11.92 -1.08 5.93
C TYR A 26 -13.05 -0.29 5.25
N PHE A 27 -12.86 0.19 4.03
CA PHE A 27 -13.91 0.90 3.30
C PHE A 27 -14.96 -0.03 2.67
N ARG A 28 -14.64 -1.29 2.48
CA ARG A 28 -15.56 -2.26 1.85
C ARG A 28 -16.63 -2.75 2.82
N TYR A 29 -16.28 -2.97 4.06
CA TYR A 29 -17.17 -3.57 5.04
C TYR A 29 -17.74 -2.53 6.00
N VAL A 30 -19.06 -2.60 6.22
CA VAL A 30 -19.80 -1.64 7.06
C VAL A 30 -19.41 -1.77 8.54
N ASN A 31 -19.09 -2.99 8.97
CA ASN A 31 -18.69 -3.30 10.34
C ASN A 31 -17.79 -4.55 10.38
N ILE A 32 -17.24 -4.83 11.55
CA ILE A 32 -16.31 -5.93 11.76
C ILE A 32 -16.96 -7.31 11.57
N ASP A 33 -18.24 -7.46 11.95
CA ASP A 33 -18.96 -8.73 11.81
C ASP A 33 -19.15 -9.08 10.32
N ALA A 34 -19.50 -8.09 9.49
CA ALA A 34 -19.60 -8.25 8.06
C ALA A 34 -18.23 -8.63 7.44
N ALA A 35 -17.14 -8.08 7.95
CA ALA A 35 -15.80 -8.43 7.52
C ALA A 35 -15.42 -9.88 7.86
N PHE A 36 -15.73 -10.34 9.07
CA PHE A 36 -15.47 -11.72 9.50
C PHE A 36 -16.25 -12.77 8.72
N MET A 37 -17.47 -12.44 8.29
CA MET A 37 -18.32 -13.32 7.49
C MET A 37 -18.01 -13.29 5.99
N SER A 38 -17.04 -12.52 5.58
CA SER A 38 -16.71 -12.30 4.17
C SER A 38 -15.26 -12.68 3.85
N THR A 39 -14.99 -12.88 2.57
CA THR A 39 -13.61 -13.08 2.10
C THR A 39 -12.86 -11.75 2.07
N ALA A 40 -11.68 -11.71 2.65
CA ALA A 40 -10.82 -10.52 2.60
C ALA A 40 -10.46 -10.17 1.15
N ILE A 41 -10.51 -8.89 0.83
CA ILE A 41 -10.13 -8.35 -0.46
C ILE A 41 -8.62 -8.13 -0.49
N MET A 42 -7.97 -8.74 -1.47
CA MET A 42 -6.54 -8.59 -1.74
C MET A 42 -6.36 -7.87 -3.07
N ALA A 43 -6.24 -6.56 -3.03
CA ALA A 43 -6.00 -5.77 -4.24
C ALA A 43 -4.52 -5.82 -4.67
N ALA A 44 -3.61 -5.92 -3.70
CA ALA A 44 -2.19 -6.09 -3.93
C ALA A 44 -1.73 -7.47 -3.41
N PRO A 45 -1.01 -8.26 -4.22
CA PRO A 45 -0.47 -9.54 -3.75
C PRO A 45 0.55 -9.30 -2.64
N MET A 46 0.54 -10.17 -1.63
CA MET A 46 1.49 -10.12 -0.51
C MET A 46 1.83 -11.53 -0.02
N THR A 47 2.88 -11.62 0.77
CA THR A 47 3.23 -12.87 1.47
C THR A 47 3.10 -12.63 2.97
N ILE A 48 2.45 -13.54 3.67
CA ILE A 48 2.41 -13.56 5.13
C ILE A 48 3.23 -14.74 5.65
N SER A 49 3.91 -14.53 6.77
CA SER A 49 4.59 -15.60 7.51
C SER A 49 3.77 -15.99 8.73
N ILE A 50 3.55 -17.26 8.91
CA ILE A 50 2.88 -17.84 10.07
C ILE A 50 3.77 -18.87 10.74
N ILE A 51 3.60 -19.06 12.03
CA ILE A 51 4.24 -20.14 12.76
C ILE A 51 3.27 -21.32 12.81
N ASP A 52 3.69 -22.47 12.30
CA ASP A 52 2.90 -23.70 12.31
C ASP A 52 2.87 -24.37 13.71
N ALA A 53 2.08 -25.43 13.85
CA ALA A 53 1.98 -26.19 15.10
C ALA A 53 3.31 -26.87 15.54
N ASN A 54 4.27 -26.99 14.63
CA ASN A 54 5.61 -27.53 14.91
C ASN A 54 6.66 -26.42 15.14
N ASN A 55 6.20 -25.19 15.38
CA ASN A 55 7.04 -24.01 15.60
C ASN A 55 7.97 -23.69 14.40
N ARG A 56 7.52 -23.97 13.17
CA ARG A 56 8.24 -23.64 11.94
C ARG A 56 7.58 -22.47 11.25
N GLU A 57 8.38 -21.54 10.74
CA GLU A 57 7.90 -20.44 9.91
C GLU A 57 7.49 -20.97 8.53
N VAL A 58 6.24 -20.69 8.16
CA VAL A 58 5.66 -21.03 6.85
C VAL A 58 5.23 -19.74 6.15
N SER A 59 5.73 -19.53 4.95
CA SER A 59 5.35 -18.38 4.11
C SER A 59 4.18 -18.74 3.23
N LEU A 60 3.10 -17.98 3.32
CA LEU A 60 1.89 -18.14 2.53
C LEU A 60 1.75 -16.97 1.56
N PRO A 61 1.85 -17.21 0.24
CA PRO A 61 1.56 -16.18 -0.75
C PRO A 61 0.04 -15.95 -0.85
N LEU A 62 -0.38 -14.70 -0.76
CA LEU A 62 -1.75 -14.25 -0.96
C LEU A 62 -1.82 -13.48 -2.29
N ASN A 63 -2.49 -14.06 -3.26
CA ASN A 63 -2.67 -13.46 -4.58
C ASN A 63 -3.79 -12.42 -4.55
N ALA A 64 -3.73 -11.44 -5.45
CA ALA A 64 -4.83 -10.53 -5.66
C ALA A 64 -6.08 -11.32 -6.10
N ASN A 65 -7.22 -11.02 -5.47
CA ASN A 65 -8.51 -11.69 -5.71
C ASN A 65 -9.59 -10.73 -6.22
N VAL A 66 -9.18 -9.58 -6.74
CA VAL A 66 -10.07 -8.57 -7.32
C VAL A 66 -9.76 -8.41 -8.80
N ASP A 67 -10.75 -8.58 -9.65
CA ASP A 67 -10.66 -8.46 -11.09
C ASP A 67 -10.50 -7.00 -11.54
N GLY A 68 -9.31 -6.45 -11.37
CA GLY A 68 -8.94 -5.12 -11.90
C GLY A 68 -9.70 -3.91 -11.37
N ILE A 69 -10.71 -4.10 -10.52
CA ILE A 69 -11.61 -3.03 -10.02
C ILE A 69 -10.85 -1.95 -9.26
N TYR A 70 -9.77 -2.32 -8.60
CA TYR A 70 -8.98 -1.42 -7.77
C TYR A 70 -7.61 -1.05 -8.36
N ASN A 71 -7.26 -1.60 -9.55
CA ASN A 71 -5.96 -1.36 -10.17
C ASN A 71 -6.15 -0.61 -11.49
N VAL A 72 -5.75 0.65 -11.52
CA VAL A 72 -6.01 1.56 -12.65
C VAL A 72 -4.86 1.66 -13.62
N LYS A 73 -3.63 1.60 -13.15
CA LYS A 73 -2.41 1.67 -13.97
C LYS A 73 -1.24 0.99 -13.28
N THR A 74 -0.56 0.14 -14.04
CA THR A 74 0.77 -0.33 -13.66
C THR A 74 1.77 0.36 -14.59
N ASN A 75 2.39 1.44 -14.12
CA ASN A 75 3.64 1.87 -14.70
C ASN A 75 4.75 0.98 -14.16
N THR A 76 5.87 0.91 -14.84
CA THR A 76 6.98 0.01 -14.52
C THR A 76 7.49 0.09 -13.08
N ARG A 77 7.08 1.09 -12.30
CA ARG A 77 7.60 1.36 -10.95
C ARG A 77 6.55 1.75 -9.90
N THR A 78 5.43 2.36 -10.27
CA THR A 78 4.34 2.71 -9.35
C THR A 78 3.07 1.94 -9.71
N LYS A 79 2.30 1.57 -8.69
CA LYS A 79 0.97 0.96 -8.86
C LYS A 79 -0.08 1.89 -8.30
N GLU A 80 -1.18 2.05 -9.01
CA GLU A 80 -2.28 2.89 -8.57
C GLU A 80 -3.51 2.03 -8.32
N TYR A 81 -4.16 2.25 -7.19
CA TYR A 81 -5.39 1.57 -6.78
C TYR A 81 -6.48 2.62 -6.58
N LEU A 82 -7.60 2.50 -7.30
CA LEU A 82 -8.78 3.34 -7.10
C LEU A 82 -9.75 2.65 -6.15
N VAL A 83 -10.00 3.27 -5.02
CA VAL A 83 -10.87 2.76 -3.96
C VAL A 83 -12.09 3.67 -3.86
N PRO A 84 -13.32 3.17 -4.08
CA PRO A 84 -14.53 3.95 -3.88
C PRO A 84 -14.77 4.20 -2.39
N ILE A 85 -15.02 5.46 -2.00
CA ILE A 85 -15.31 5.88 -0.63
C ILE A 85 -16.43 6.93 -0.61
N HIS A 86 -17.56 6.60 -0.01
CA HIS A 86 -18.66 7.55 0.27
C HIS A 86 -18.99 8.55 -0.88
N GLY A 87 -19.12 8.04 -2.12
CA GLY A 87 -19.43 8.89 -3.29
C GLY A 87 -18.23 9.60 -3.92
N HIS A 88 -17.02 9.36 -3.41
CA HIS A 88 -15.74 9.82 -3.93
C HIS A 88 -14.85 8.63 -4.32
N GLN A 89 -13.65 8.92 -4.81
CA GLN A 89 -12.60 7.92 -5.03
C GLN A 89 -11.32 8.30 -4.31
N LEU A 90 -10.67 7.33 -3.70
CA LEU A 90 -9.32 7.45 -3.18
C LEU A 90 -8.37 6.73 -4.15
N ARG A 91 -7.42 7.46 -4.72
CA ARG A 91 -6.32 6.89 -5.48
C ARG A 91 -5.13 6.68 -4.57
N LEU A 92 -4.83 5.42 -4.27
CA LEU A 92 -3.63 5.03 -3.55
C LEU A 92 -2.52 4.79 -4.56
N ILE A 93 -1.42 5.51 -4.44
CA ILE A 93 -0.26 5.42 -5.32
C ILE A 93 0.85 4.72 -4.54
N ASP A 94 1.02 3.43 -4.83
CA ASP A 94 2.08 2.61 -4.21
C ASP A 94 3.40 2.83 -4.94
N SER A 95 4.33 3.47 -4.26
CA SER A 95 5.68 3.66 -4.79
C SER A 95 6.56 2.45 -4.47
N PRO A 96 7.58 2.16 -5.32
CA PRO A 96 8.57 1.17 -4.98
C PRO A 96 9.28 1.57 -3.67
N GLY A 97 9.46 0.58 -2.79
CA GLY A 97 10.20 0.79 -1.55
C GLY A 97 11.63 1.25 -1.82
N PHE A 98 12.09 2.22 -1.06
CA PHE A 98 13.47 2.69 -1.14
C PHE A 98 14.38 1.99 -0.13
N ASP A 99 15.66 2.13 -0.32
CA ASP A 99 16.70 1.59 0.55
C ASP A 99 17.47 2.79 1.15
N MET A 100 17.30 3.03 2.44
CA MET A 100 17.92 4.17 3.13
C MET A 100 19.45 4.11 3.13
N SER A 101 20.05 2.95 2.86
CA SER A 101 21.51 2.80 2.74
C SER A 101 22.09 3.32 1.44
N LYS A 102 21.26 3.67 0.46
CA LYS A 102 21.64 4.09 -0.89
C LYS A 102 21.27 5.53 -1.16
N ASN A 103 22.02 6.19 -2.05
CA ASN A 103 21.63 7.51 -2.56
C ASN A 103 20.40 7.38 -3.48
N GLU A 104 19.21 7.61 -2.91
CA GLU A 104 17.93 7.42 -3.57
C GLU A 104 17.36 8.69 -4.24
N GLN A 105 18.15 9.77 -4.34
CA GLN A 105 17.68 11.05 -4.92
C GLN A 105 17.07 10.87 -6.32
N ASN A 106 17.69 10.06 -7.17
CA ASN A 106 17.17 9.78 -8.50
C ASN A 106 15.86 9.00 -8.46
N ARG A 107 15.64 8.16 -7.45
CA ARG A 107 14.40 7.40 -7.29
C ARG A 107 13.24 8.30 -6.91
N PHE A 108 13.45 9.22 -5.97
CA PHE A 108 12.44 10.22 -5.63
C PHE A 108 12.09 11.10 -6.84
N LYS A 109 13.09 11.59 -7.56
CA LYS A 109 12.88 12.36 -8.79
C LYS A 109 12.02 11.58 -9.80
N ASN A 110 12.31 10.31 -10.00
CA ASN A 110 11.54 9.46 -10.91
C ASN A 110 10.09 9.23 -10.43
N ILE A 111 9.87 9.06 -9.12
CA ILE A 111 8.52 8.94 -8.56
C ILE A 111 7.74 10.22 -8.85
N PHE A 112 8.28 11.39 -8.53
CA PHE A 112 7.58 12.66 -8.77
C PHE A 112 7.36 12.94 -10.26
N GLN A 113 8.28 12.58 -11.14
CA GLN A 113 8.07 12.67 -12.59
C GLN A 113 6.91 11.79 -13.06
N GLN A 114 6.76 10.58 -12.50
CA GLN A 114 5.64 9.69 -12.82
C GLN A 114 4.29 10.24 -12.34
N LEU A 115 4.28 11.08 -11.31
CA LEU A 115 3.07 11.72 -10.78
C LEU A 115 2.67 12.99 -11.57
N GLY A 116 3.50 13.44 -12.52
CA GLY A 116 3.25 14.66 -13.29
C GLY A 116 1.96 14.66 -14.13
N HIS A 117 1.32 13.51 -14.30
CA HIS A 117 -0.01 13.40 -14.95
C HIS A 117 -1.17 13.71 -13.99
N LEU A 118 -0.92 13.80 -12.70
CA LEU A 118 -1.95 14.10 -11.71
C LEU A 118 -2.13 15.61 -11.58
N PRO A 119 -3.37 16.09 -11.54
CA PRO A 119 -3.64 17.52 -11.37
C PRO A 119 -3.20 18.04 -10.00
N GLU A 120 -3.28 17.19 -8.99
CA GLU A 120 -2.92 17.49 -7.60
C GLU A 120 -2.60 16.25 -6.79
N LEU A 121 -1.79 16.41 -5.76
CA LEU A 121 -1.49 15.40 -4.75
C LEU A 121 -2.07 15.89 -3.42
N HIS A 122 -3.03 15.15 -2.86
CA HIS A 122 -3.77 15.57 -1.67
C HIS A 122 -3.03 15.24 -0.38
N ALA A 123 -2.30 14.11 -0.35
CA ALA A 123 -1.51 13.72 0.81
C ALA A 123 -0.36 12.79 0.44
N VAL A 124 0.63 12.75 1.34
CA VAL A 124 1.76 11.80 1.31
C VAL A 124 1.80 11.07 2.64
N CYS A 125 1.69 9.75 2.60
CA CYS A 125 1.91 8.89 3.75
C CYS A 125 3.33 8.35 3.74
N PHE A 126 4.09 8.69 4.76
CA PHE A 126 5.46 8.21 4.93
C PHE A 126 5.48 7.07 5.95
N PHE A 127 5.90 5.89 5.53
CA PHE A 127 5.97 4.70 6.37
C PHE A 127 7.37 4.54 6.93
N LEU A 128 7.47 4.49 8.25
CA LEU A 128 8.71 4.30 8.99
C LEU A 128 8.61 3.02 9.81
N ARG A 129 9.74 2.34 10.00
CA ARG A 129 9.82 1.26 10.99
C ARG A 129 9.96 1.85 12.38
N SER A 130 9.37 1.20 13.38
CA SER A 130 9.51 1.64 14.77
C SER A 130 10.98 1.65 15.25
N SER A 131 11.81 0.74 14.71
CA SER A 131 13.26 0.71 14.96
C SER A 131 13.99 1.96 14.48
N ASP A 132 13.50 2.61 13.43
CA ASP A 132 14.17 3.77 12.83
C ASP A 132 13.95 5.05 13.65
N LEU A 133 12.93 5.05 14.51
CA LEU A 133 12.62 6.17 15.42
C LEU A 133 13.53 6.20 16.66
N GLN A 134 14.30 5.14 16.92
CA GLN A 134 15.19 5.05 18.08
C GLN A 134 16.57 5.67 17.84
N THR A 135 16.92 6.09 16.64
CA THR A 135 18.24 6.61 16.28
C THR A 135 18.37 8.12 16.39
N VAL A 136 17.39 8.83 16.93
CA VAL A 136 17.55 10.22 17.34
C VAL A 136 18.00 10.25 18.80
N SER A 137 19.17 9.74 19.09
CA SER A 137 19.87 10.11 20.31
C SER A 137 20.49 11.49 20.10
N VAL A 138 20.04 12.41 20.90
CA VAL A 138 20.56 13.75 21.07
C VAL A 138 22.04 13.71 21.44
#